data_0cf1796f9be9e5c5ca544303ae22fa33
#
_entry.id   0cf1796f9be9e5c5ca544303ae22fa33
#
_cell.length_a   1.000
_cell.length_b   1.000
_cell.length_c   1.000
_cell.angle_alpha   90.00
_cell.angle_beta   90.00
_cell.angle_gamma   90.00
#
_symmetry.space_group_name_H-M   'P 1'
#
loop_
_entity.id
_entity.type
_entity.pdbx_description
1 polymer ?
#
loop_
_entity_poly.entity_id
_entity_poly.type
_entity_poly.pdbx_seq_one_letter_code
_entity_poly.pdbx_strand_id
1 'polypeptide(L)'
;MAIEIKVPAPGESVSEVTIANWLVNEGDWVEMDAPLAEFESDKATFEVNAEKAGVVEKLIGNIGDTIAINTVVAVINTDAARPAAAEVPKAAAATADASSKAVSPSAQPAANPAVEKEPAPAVNSTDTDWSLVSPVAAQLLQQYNITPSQVKGTGAGGRVTKVDALEAIVAMGGVKAQTAGGSRAERREKMSNLRKTVSRRLVAVKNETAMLTTFNEVNMKPIMDLRAQYKKKFEETHGVGLGFMSFFTRACCIALTEWKAVNASIDGDEIIYHDYCDVSIAVSAPKGLVVPVIRSAEKLSLDEIEKEVKRLATKARDNKLSLDEMTGGTFTITNGGVFGSMMSTPIINAPQSGILGMHNIVERAVVENGQIVIRPMMYLALSYDHRIIDGRESVSFLVRVKQLLENPEMMFDGKKPQERVLGL
;
A
#
# COMPACT_ATOMS: atom_id res chain seq x y z
N MET A 1 -33.04 23.09 30.19
CA MET A 1 -33.64 22.90 28.83
C MET A 1 -32.80 21.92 28.08
N ALA A 2 -33.44 21.00 27.35
CA ALA A 2 -32.69 20.08 26.49
C ALA A 2 -32.41 20.75 25.12
N ILE A 3 -31.17 20.71 24.66
CA ILE A 3 -30.76 21.23 23.35
C ILE A 3 -30.39 20.05 22.48
N GLU A 4 -30.98 20.02 21.29
CA GLU A 4 -30.70 18.99 20.28
C GLU A 4 -29.51 19.42 19.42
N ILE A 5 -28.45 18.63 19.41
CA ILE A 5 -27.29 18.83 18.53
C ILE A 5 -27.54 18.07 17.23
N LYS A 6 -27.47 18.81 16.11
CA LYS A 6 -27.68 18.26 14.76
C LYS A 6 -26.38 18.19 14.00
N VAL A 7 -26.29 17.24 13.08
CA VAL A 7 -25.13 17.12 12.17
C VAL A 7 -25.12 18.31 11.23
N PRO A 8 -24.06 19.16 11.25
CA PRO A 8 -23.93 20.27 10.32
C PRO A 8 -23.63 19.78 8.91
N ALA A 9 -23.96 20.58 7.89
CA ALA A 9 -23.61 20.31 6.50
C ALA A 9 -22.16 20.74 6.23
N PRO A 10 -21.21 19.82 5.99
CA PRO A 10 -19.81 20.19 5.75
C PRO A 10 -19.56 20.72 4.32
N GLY A 11 -20.60 20.86 3.48
CA GLY A 11 -20.55 21.38 2.11
C GLY A 11 -21.81 21.09 1.31
N GLU A 12 -21.99 21.80 0.19
CA GLU A 12 -23.23 21.76 -0.63
C GLU A 12 -23.56 20.39 -1.25
N SER A 13 -22.62 19.43 -1.29
CA SER A 13 -22.77 18.13 -1.98
C SER A 13 -22.81 16.93 -1.05
N VAL A 14 -22.80 17.10 0.26
CA VAL A 14 -22.81 15.99 1.23
C VAL A 14 -24.21 15.80 1.75
N SER A 15 -24.81 14.63 1.56
CA SER A 15 -26.15 14.26 2.06
C SER A 15 -26.12 13.36 3.31
N GLU A 16 -25.01 12.66 3.54
CA GLU A 16 -24.87 11.68 4.62
C GLU A 16 -23.45 11.74 5.21
N VAL A 17 -23.35 11.49 6.51
CA VAL A 17 -22.07 11.37 7.24
C VAL A 17 -22.10 10.13 8.13
N THR A 18 -20.91 9.60 8.47
CA THR A 18 -20.78 8.44 9.36
C THR A 18 -20.15 8.88 10.67
N ILE A 19 -20.68 8.39 11.80
CA ILE A 19 -20.06 8.58 13.10
C ILE A 19 -18.75 7.80 13.14
N ALA A 20 -17.61 8.53 13.16
CA ALA A 20 -16.28 7.92 13.24
C ALA A 20 -15.95 7.56 14.68
N ASN A 21 -16.21 8.48 15.62
CA ASN A 21 -15.94 8.27 17.04
C ASN A 21 -16.83 9.17 17.90
N TRP A 22 -17.17 8.70 19.12
CA TRP A 22 -17.75 9.51 20.17
C TRP A 22 -16.61 9.94 21.11
N LEU A 23 -16.50 11.23 21.37
CA LEU A 23 -15.47 11.81 22.27
C LEU A 23 -15.98 11.99 23.69
N VAL A 24 -17.28 11.81 23.90
CA VAL A 24 -18.00 11.93 25.18
C VAL A 24 -18.92 10.75 25.39
N ASN A 25 -19.30 10.50 26.64
CA ASN A 25 -20.30 9.49 27.02
C ASN A 25 -21.58 10.14 27.54
N GLU A 26 -22.67 9.37 27.56
CA GLU A 26 -23.91 9.81 28.22
C GLU A 26 -23.64 10.02 29.72
N GLY A 27 -24.05 11.16 30.22
CA GLY A 27 -23.80 11.61 31.58
C GLY A 27 -22.58 12.54 31.77
N ASP A 28 -21.73 12.67 30.76
CA ASP A 28 -20.56 13.55 30.83
C ASP A 28 -20.98 15.04 30.76
N TRP A 29 -20.25 15.88 31.51
CA TRP A 29 -20.38 17.31 31.39
C TRP A 29 -19.51 17.83 30.26
N VAL A 30 -20.07 18.65 29.38
CA VAL A 30 -19.37 19.30 28.28
C VAL A 30 -19.45 20.82 28.39
N GLU A 31 -18.37 21.50 28.03
CA GLU A 31 -18.33 22.95 27.92
C GLU A 31 -18.82 23.40 26.54
N MET A 32 -19.15 24.69 26.40
CA MET A 32 -19.46 25.26 25.08
C MET A 32 -18.26 25.11 24.16
N ASP A 33 -18.48 24.74 22.91
CA ASP A 33 -17.49 24.43 21.87
C ASP A 33 -16.63 23.18 22.14
N ALA A 34 -16.91 22.36 23.16
CA ALA A 34 -16.23 21.11 23.39
C ALA A 34 -16.62 20.09 22.30
N PRO A 35 -15.66 19.34 21.74
CA PRO A 35 -15.95 18.33 20.72
C PRO A 35 -16.74 17.16 21.32
N LEU A 36 -17.85 16.80 20.67
CA LEU A 36 -18.74 15.71 21.06
C LEU A 36 -18.50 14.43 20.29
N ALA A 37 -18.29 14.56 18.99
CA ALA A 37 -18.10 13.42 18.10
C ALA A 37 -17.28 13.82 16.85
N GLU A 38 -16.57 12.85 16.30
CA GLU A 38 -15.95 12.92 15.00
C GLU A 38 -16.85 12.27 13.96
N PHE A 39 -17.11 13.00 12.86
CA PHE A 39 -17.88 12.51 11.72
C PHE A 39 -16.99 12.42 10.49
N GLU A 40 -17.16 11.35 9.73
CA GLU A 40 -16.48 11.13 8.46
C GLU A 40 -17.48 11.33 7.32
N SER A 41 -17.17 12.25 6.41
CA SER A 41 -17.87 12.41 5.14
C SER A 41 -17.08 11.75 4.01
N ASP A 42 -17.64 11.77 2.79
CA ASP A 42 -16.98 11.31 1.57
C ASP A 42 -15.64 12.04 1.27
N LYS A 43 -15.47 13.26 1.81
CA LYS A 43 -14.36 14.15 1.49
C LYS A 43 -13.45 14.50 2.66
N ALA A 44 -13.97 14.55 3.88
CA ALA A 44 -13.23 14.98 5.06
C ALA A 44 -13.82 14.45 6.36
N THR A 45 -12.98 14.37 7.39
CA THR A 45 -13.41 14.15 8.78
C THR A 45 -13.56 15.53 9.44
N PHE A 46 -14.63 15.74 10.18
CA PHE A 46 -14.88 16.97 10.95
C PHE A 46 -15.48 16.63 12.32
N GLU A 47 -15.32 17.54 13.25
CA GLU A 47 -15.84 17.41 14.60
C GLU A 47 -17.16 18.15 14.73
N VAL A 48 -18.06 17.64 15.54
CA VAL A 48 -19.29 18.30 15.95
C VAL A 48 -19.14 18.70 17.41
N ASN A 49 -19.27 19.99 17.68
CA ASN A 49 -19.04 20.59 18.99
C ASN A 49 -20.37 20.89 19.70
N ALA A 50 -20.31 20.98 21.02
CA ALA A 50 -21.45 21.39 21.87
C ALA A 50 -21.78 22.87 21.65
N GLU A 51 -23.00 23.20 21.26
CA GLU A 51 -23.45 24.58 21.11
C GLU A 51 -23.56 25.34 22.44
N LYS A 52 -23.78 24.59 23.54
CA LYS A 52 -23.84 25.13 24.91
C LYS A 52 -23.30 24.12 25.92
N ALA A 53 -22.83 24.64 27.06
CA ALA A 53 -22.40 23.81 28.17
C ALA A 53 -23.59 23.08 28.84
N GLY A 54 -23.38 21.85 29.25
CA GLY A 54 -24.41 21.02 29.89
C GLY A 54 -23.99 19.56 30.07
N VAL A 55 -24.93 18.74 30.55
CA VAL A 55 -24.72 17.30 30.66
C VAL A 55 -25.28 16.58 29.39
N VAL A 56 -24.50 15.70 28.80
CA VAL A 56 -24.95 14.86 27.69
C VAL A 56 -26.02 13.91 28.19
N GLU A 57 -27.25 14.13 27.80
CA GLU A 57 -28.39 13.31 28.24
C GLU A 57 -28.51 12.04 27.43
N LYS A 58 -28.29 12.13 26.10
CA LYS A 58 -28.43 10.99 25.20
C LYS A 58 -27.56 11.17 23.97
N LEU A 59 -26.92 10.08 23.55
CA LEU A 59 -26.23 9.93 22.27
C LEU A 59 -27.06 9.06 21.32
N ILE A 60 -27.27 9.50 20.08
CA ILE A 60 -28.11 8.85 19.09
C ILE A 60 -27.25 8.35 17.93
N GLY A 61 -27.15 7.04 17.79
CA GLY A 61 -26.33 6.34 16.79
C GLY A 61 -25.09 5.69 17.36
N ASN A 62 -24.64 4.62 16.72
CA ASN A 62 -23.43 3.90 17.11
C ASN A 62 -22.27 4.30 16.20
N ILE A 63 -21.04 4.08 16.66
CA ILE A 63 -19.83 4.24 15.82
C ILE A 63 -19.97 3.37 14.57
N GLY A 64 -19.82 3.99 13.39
CA GLY A 64 -20.00 3.36 12.08
C GLY A 64 -21.41 3.44 11.50
N ASP A 65 -22.36 4.11 12.16
CA ASP A 65 -23.68 4.39 11.59
C ASP A 65 -23.63 5.59 10.65
N THR A 66 -24.32 5.47 9.52
CA THR A 66 -24.46 6.56 8.53
C THR A 66 -25.74 7.33 8.81
N ILE A 67 -25.62 8.62 8.99
CA ILE A 67 -26.71 9.53 9.40
C ILE A 67 -26.84 10.63 8.37
N ALA A 68 -28.07 11.01 8.04
CA ALA A 68 -28.35 12.13 7.14
C ALA A 68 -28.03 13.48 7.84
N ILE A 69 -27.65 14.47 7.05
CA ILE A 69 -27.41 15.85 7.54
C ILE A 69 -28.67 16.40 8.20
N ASN A 70 -28.49 17.28 9.19
CA ASN A 70 -29.55 17.86 10.02
C ASN A 70 -30.31 16.84 10.92
N THR A 71 -29.86 15.60 11.03
CA THR A 71 -30.40 14.65 12.01
C THR A 71 -29.82 14.93 13.39
N VAL A 72 -30.64 14.81 14.43
CA VAL A 72 -30.25 14.95 15.83
C VAL A 72 -29.35 13.77 16.23
N VAL A 73 -28.16 14.07 16.76
CA VAL A 73 -27.18 13.05 17.17
C VAL A 73 -26.85 13.07 18.65
N ALA A 74 -27.08 14.19 19.34
CA ALA A 74 -26.92 14.27 20.77
C ALA A 74 -27.96 15.23 21.38
N VAL A 75 -28.29 14.98 22.65
CA VAL A 75 -29.15 15.87 23.44
C VAL A 75 -28.39 16.29 24.68
N ILE A 76 -28.25 17.61 24.88
CA ILE A 76 -27.54 18.21 26.02
C ILE A 76 -28.53 18.91 26.93
N ASN A 77 -28.50 18.59 28.22
CA ASN A 77 -29.31 19.24 29.24
C ASN A 77 -28.52 20.39 29.88
N THR A 78 -28.92 21.62 29.62
CA THR A 78 -28.25 22.83 30.09
C THR A 78 -28.64 23.26 31.54
N ASP A 79 -29.72 22.72 32.12
CA ASP A 79 -30.15 22.99 33.46
C ASP A 79 -29.53 22.09 34.52
N ALA A 80 -28.82 21.05 34.11
CA ALA A 80 -28.12 20.16 35.03
C ALA A 80 -26.93 20.91 35.67
N ALA A 81 -26.85 20.88 36.99
CA ALA A 81 -25.71 21.47 37.70
C ALA A 81 -24.44 20.66 37.41
N ARG A 82 -23.31 21.35 37.22
CA ARG A 82 -22.00 20.70 37.03
C ARG A 82 -21.73 19.75 38.19
N PRO A 83 -21.47 18.45 37.94
CA PRO A 83 -21.09 17.53 39.00
C PRO A 83 -19.78 18.03 39.67
N ALA A 84 -19.77 18.12 40.99
CA ALA A 84 -18.58 18.46 41.73
C ALA A 84 -17.61 17.29 41.64
N ALA A 85 -16.42 17.55 41.08
CA ALA A 85 -15.28 16.62 40.94
C ALA A 85 -15.28 15.66 39.73
N ALA A 86 -14.71 16.14 38.63
CA ALA A 86 -13.79 15.36 37.80
C ALA A 86 -12.84 16.37 37.14
N GLU A 87 -11.62 16.48 37.61
CA GLU A 87 -10.56 17.23 36.94
C GLU A 87 -10.21 16.51 35.63
N VAL A 88 -10.46 17.21 34.53
CA VAL A 88 -10.05 16.79 33.19
C VAL A 88 -8.53 16.94 33.09
N PRO A 89 -7.78 15.95 32.60
CA PRO A 89 -6.36 16.14 32.31
C PRO A 89 -6.22 17.13 31.13
N LYS A 90 -5.74 18.31 31.44
CA LYS A 90 -5.37 19.36 30.51
C LYS A 90 -4.25 18.83 29.59
N ALA A 91 -4.54 18.72 28.30
CA ALA A 91 -3.53 18.40 27.29
C ALA A 91 -2.43 19.46 27.34
N ALA A 92 -1.22 19.02 27.70
CA ALA A 92 -0.05 19.86 27.79
C ALA A 92 0.47 20.16 26.36
N ALA A 93 0.48 21.44 26.04
CA ALA A 93 1.26 21.94 24.93
C ALA A 93 2.75 21.73 25.25
N ALA A 94 3.43 20.93 24.46
CA ALA A 94 4.87 20.75 24.55
C ALA A 94 5.57 21.82 23.74
N THR A 95 6.15 22.78 24.44
CA THR A 95 7.19 23.66 23.91
C THR A 95 8.50 22.87 23.78
N ALA A 96 9.12 23.01 22.64
CA ALA A 96 10.46 22.51 22.34
C ALA A 96 11.50 23.24 23.21
N ASP A 97 12.44 22.52 23.77
CA ASP A 97 13.80 23.01 23.87
C ASP A 97 14.82 21.88 23.79
N ALA A 98 15.90 22.20 23.10
CA ALA A 98 16.95 21.30 22.71
C ALA A 98 17.99 21.11 23.83
N SER A 99 18.49 19.91 24.03
CA SER A 99 19.90 19.75 24.37
C SER A 99 20.43 18.36 24.06
N SER A 100 21.47 18.37 23.32
CA SER A 100 22.36 17.30 22.88
C SER A 100 22.91 16.43 24.01
N LYS A 101 23.01 15.10 23.78
CA LYS A 101 24.28 14.38 24.01
C LYS A 101 24.26 13.04 23.28
N ALA A 102 25.22 12.93 22.39
CA ALA A 102 25.62 11.70 21.71
C ALA A 102 26.19 10.66 22.68
N VAL A 103 25.86 9.40 22.49
CA VAL A 103 26.77 8.26 22.68
C VAL A 103 26.35 7.17 21.67
N SER A 104 27.25 6.87 20.76
CA SER A 104 27.27 5.70 19.88
C SER A 104 28.09 4.57 20.53
N PRO A 105 28.29 3.42 19.82
CA PRO A 105 27.53 2.20 19.92
C PRO A 105 28.40 1.05 20.50
N SER A 106 27.78 0.00 20.95
CA SER A 106 28.48 -1.29 21.06
C SER A 106 27.46 -2.43 21.01
N ALA A 107 27.51 -3.09 20.02
CA ALA A 107 27.59 -4.46 19.54
C ALA A 107 27.29 -5.61 20.49
N GLN A 108 26.68 -6.58 19.85
CA GLN A 108 26.72 -8.04 20.01
C GLN A 108 25.56 -8.73 20.76
N PRO A 109 25.06 -9.83 20.17
CA PRO A 109 23.85 -10.50 20.61
C PRO A 109 24.14 -11.39 21.80
N ALA A 110 23.37 -11.21 22.86
CA ALA A 110 23.40 -12.09 24.01
C ALA A 110 22.67 -13.39 23.71
N ALA A 111 23.36 -14.48 23.99
CA ALA A 111 22.89 -15.85 23.95
C ALA A 111 21.68 -16.06 24.86
N ASN A 112 20.75 -16.91 24.42
CA ASN A 112 19.65 -17.43 25.21
C ASN A 112 20.17 -18.15 26.45
N PRO A 113 19.56 -17.97 27.63
CA PRO A 113 19.88 -18.77 28.81
C PRO A 113 19.38 -20.21 28.63
N ALA A 114 20.25 -21.12 28.95
CA ALA A 114 19.98 -22.54 29.00
C ALA A 114 18.84 -22.85 29.98
N VAL A 115 17.87 -23.60 29.50
CA VAL A 115 16.82 -24.20 30.33
C VAL A 115 17.50 -25.37 31.08
N GLU A 116 17.53 -25.25 32.37
CA GLU A 116 17.97 -26.27 33.33
C GLU A 116 17.07 -27.51 33.21
N LYS A 117 17.66 -28.65 32.85
CA LYS A 117 16.96 -29.94 32.78
C LYS A 117 16.75 -30.46 34.20
N GLU A 118 15.51 -30.53 34.65
CA GLU A 118 15.12 -31.44 35.73
C GLU A 118 15.38 -32.90 35.30
N PRO A 119 15.92 -33.76 36.18
CA PRO A 119 16.20 -35.14 35.83
C PRO A 119 14.90 -35.95 35.75
N ALA A 120 14.66 -36.53 34.59
CA ALA A 120 13.63 -37.53 34.42
C ALA A 120 13.92 -38.79 35.25
N PRO A 121 12.86 -39.48 35.79
CA PRO A 121 13.03 -40.70 36.55
C PRO A 121 13.62 -41.81 35.66
N ALA A 122 14.58 -42.53 36.26
CA ALA A 122 15.22 -43.69 35.67
C ALA A 122 14.18 -44.75 35.29
N VAL A 123 14.03 -45.02 34.00
CA VAL A 123 13.30 -46.19 33.50
C VAL A 123 14.31 -47.29 33.23
N ASN A 124 14.08 -48.42 33.84
CA ASN A 124 14.87 -49.62 33.73
C ASN A 124 15.17 -50.02 32.29
N SER A 125 16.44 -50.31 32.02
CA SER A 125 16.99 -50.92 30.80
C SER A 125 16.37 -52.28 30.53
N THR A 126 15.47 -52.38 29.55
CA THR A 126 15.20 -53.64 28.85
C THR A 126 15.66 -53.47 27.40
N ASP A 127 16.44 -54.45 26.92
CA ASP A 127 17.13 -54.55 25.65
C ASP A 127 16.35 -53.96 24.46
N THR A 128 16.73 -52.73 24.07
CA THR A 128 16.22 -52.11 22.85
C THR A 128 17.31 -52.21 21.80
N ASP A 129 17.26 -53.25 20.98
CA ASP A 129 18.26 -53.49 19.93
C ASP A 129 18.06 -52.50 18.77
N TRP A 130 18.89 -51.45 18.73
CA TRP A 130 18.93 -50.47 17.66
C TRP A 130 19.77 -50.90 16.45
N SER A 131 20.41 -52.11 16.51
CA SER A 131 21.33 -52.58 15.47
C SER A 131 20.63 -52.83 14.11
N LEU A 132 19.36 -53.18 14.14
CA LEU A 132 18.52 -53.42 12.97
C LEU A 132 17.70 -52.20 12.52
N VAL A 133 18.01 -51.00 13.02
CA VAL A 133 17.29 -49.76 12.63
C VAL A 133 18.20 -48.91 11.75
N SER A 134 17.68 -48.40 10.66
CA SER A 134 18.45 -47.48 9.81
C SER A 134 18.69 -46.15 10.58
N PRO A 135 19.80 -45.41 10.35
CA PRO A 135 20.13 -44.19 11.11
C PRO A 135 19.02 -43.13 11.08
N VAL A 136 18.37 -42.98 9.93
CA VAL A 136 17.26 -42.02 9.78
C VAL A 136 16.00 -42.50 10.49
N ALA A 137 15.70 -43.79 10.49
CA ALA A 137 14.60 -44.37 11.25
C ALA A 137 14.83 -44.22 12.77
N ALA A 138 16.04 -44.48 13.21
CA ALA A 138 16.42 -44.34 14.66
C ALA A 138 16.18 -42.92 15.15
N GLN A 139 16.59 -41.91 14.38
CA GLN A 139 16.36 -40.49 14.70
C GLN A 139 14.87 -40.15 14.78
N LEU A 140 14.06 -40.64 13.84
CA LEU A 140 12.61 -40.45 13.86
C LEU A 140 11.93 -41.12 15.03
N LEU A 141 12.26 -42.40 15.32
CA LEU A 141 11.67 -43.14 16.40
C LEU A 141 12.04 -42.56 17.77
N GLN A 142 13.30 -42.09 17.95
CA GLN A 142 13.73 -41.38 19.18
C GLN A 142 12.97 -40.07 19.35
N GLN A 143 12.77 -39.29 18.29
CA GLN A 143 12.05 -38.01 18.35
C GLN A 143 10.60 -38.18 18.84
N TYR A 144 9.96 -39.33 18.52
CA TYR A 144 8.60 -39.64 18.94
C TYR A 144 8.48 -40.62 20.10
N ASN A 145 9.60 -40.92 20.81
CA ASN A 145 9.67 -41.86 21.92
C ASN A 145 9.11 -43.26 21.60
N ILE A 146 9.34 -43.74 20.40
CA ILE A 146 8.91 -45.07 19.91
C ILE A 146 10.13 -46.00 19.98
N THR A 147 9.98 -47.18 20.60
CA THR A 147 11.03 -48.16 20.70
C THR A 147 11.06 -49.08 19.42
N PRO A 148 12.23 -49.53 18.96
CA PRO A 148 12.33 -50.41 17.79
C PRO A 148 11.48 -51.69 17.87
N SER A 149 11.29 -52.21 19.08
CA SER A 149 10.45 -53.40 19.34
C SER A 149 8.94 -53.19 19.01
N GLN A 150 8.52 -51.96 18.91
CA GLN A 150 7.13 -51.59 18.55
C GLN A 150 6.93 -51.44 17.06
N VAL A 151 7.99 -51.55 16.26
CA VAL A 151 7.94 -51.32 14.79
C VAL A 151 8.37 -52.59 14.04
N LYS A 152 7.51 -53.05 13.12
CA LYS A 152 7.84 -54.18 12.26
C LYS A 152 8.69 -53.68 11.10
N GLY A 153 10.00 -54.10 11.08
CA GLY A 153 10.90 -53.77 9.97
C GLY A 153 10.58 -54.54 8.70
N THR A 154 10.44 -53.86 7.56
CA THR A 154 10.20 -54.44 6.24
C THR A 154 11.48 -54.50 5.37
N GLY A 155 12.59 -53.92 5.85
CA GLY A 155 13.87 -53.94 5.11
C GLY A 155 14.58 -55.30 5.13
N ALA A 156 15.64 -55.41 4.33
CA ALA A 156 16.44 -56.63 4.20
C ALA A 156 16.95 -57.12 5.59
N GLY A 157 16.69 -58.38 5.93
CA GLY A 157 17.04 -58.96 7.22
C GLY A 157 16.20 -58.46 8.41
N GLY A 158 14.98 -57.95 8.17
CA GLY A 158 14.09 -57.40 9.22
C GLY A 158 14.45 -56.00 9.69
N ARG A 159 15.26 -55.26 8.94
CA ARG A 159 15.72 -53.92 9.30
C ARG A 159 14.55 -52.92 9.24
N VAL A 160 14.43 -52.07 10.27
CA VAL A 160 13.46 -50.96 10.28
C VAL A 160 13.95 -49.82 9.41
N THR A 161 13.16 -49.54 8.36
CA THR A 161 13.41 -48.47 7.39
C THR A 161 12.76 -47.15 7.84
N LYS A 162 13.07 -46.06 7.12
CA LYS A 162 12.41 -44.78 7.32
C LYS A 162 10.88 -44.85 7.14
N VAL A 163 10.43 -45.70 6.18
CA VAL A 163 8.99 -45.83 5.90
C VAL A 163 8.29 -46.55 7.06
N ASP A 164 8.87 -47.62 7.61
CA ASP A 164 8.32 -48.33 8.75
C ASP A 164 8.23 -47.44 9.98
N ALA A 165 9.24 -46.56 10.22
CA ALA A 165 9.24 -45.61 11.29
C ALA A 165 8.10 -44.54 11.13
N LEU A 166 7.90 -44.05 9.91
CA LEU A 166 6.82 -43.09 9.64
C LEU A 166 5.43 -43.71 9.79
N GLU A 167 5.24 -44.97 9.31
CA GLU A 167 4.00 -45.69 9.50
C GLU A 167 3.69 -45.96 10.98
N ALA A 168 4.70 -46.34 11.75
CA ALA A 168 4.54 -46.56 13.18
C ALA A 168 4.18 -45.22 13.93
N ILE A 169 4.82 -44.12 13.54
CA ILE A 169 4.50 -42.80 14.10
C ILE A 169 3.04 -42.42 13.80
N VAL A 170 2.57 -42.64 12.57
CA VAL A 170 1.18 -42.40 12.20
C VAL A 170 0.22 -43.31 12.93
N ALA A 171 0.53 -44.61 13.04
CA ALA A 171 -0.30 -45.63 13.70
C ALA A 171 -0.43 -45.35 15.24
N MET A 172 0.63 -44.83 15.85
CA MET A 172 0.62 -44.49 17.29
C MET A 172 0.10 -43.08 17.60
N GLY A 173 -0.47 -42.38 16.61
CA GLY A 173 -1.02 -41.04 16.78
C GLY A 173 0.01 -39.92 17.00
N GLY A 174 1.29 -40.23 16.77
CA GLY A 174 2.37 -39.26 16.91
C GLY A 174 2.41 -38.17 15.85
N VAL A 175 1.72 -38.35 14.75
CA VAL A 175 1.31 -37.32 13.83
C VAL A 175 -0.20 -37.26 13.87
N LYS A 176 -0.79 -36.46 14.75
CA LYS A 176 -2.10 -35.92 14.43
C LYS A 176 -1.89 -35.25 13.07
N ALA A 177 -2.43 -35.84 11.99
CA ALA A 177 -2.70 -35.08 10.82
C ALA A 177 -3.42 -33.84 11.35
N GLN A 178 -2.77 -32.68 11.33
CA GLN A 178 -3.50 -31.43 11.36
C GLN A 178 -4.36 -31.50 10.10
N THR A 179 -5.51 -32.15 10.21
CA THR A 179 -6.63 -31.79 9.37
C THR A 179 -6.72 -30.30 9.60
N ALA A 180 -6.38 -29.53 8.59
CA ALA A 180 -6.67 -28.12 8.51
C ALA A 180 -8.21 -28.01 8.48
N GLY A 181 -8.84 -28.34 9.62
CA GLY A 181 -10.20 -28.02 9.96
C GLY A 181 -10.23 -26.54 10.25
N GLY A 182 -9.89 -25.75 9.24
CA GLY A 182 -10.19 -24.34 9.23
C GLY A 182 -11.70 -24.24 9.44
N SER A 183 -12.09 -23.54 10.48
CA SER A 183 -13.49 -23.19 10.71
C SER A 183 -14.05 -22.67 9.37
N ARG A 184 -15.09 -23.31 8.83
CA ARG A 184 -15.85 -22.80 7.68
C ARG A 184 -16.70 -21.59 8.08
N ALA A 185 -16.41 -20.96 9.22
CA ALA A 185 -17.11 -19.78 9.69
C ALA A 185 -16.84 -18.61 8.74
N GLU A 186 -17.89 -18.04 8.21
CA GLU A 186 -17.83 -16.80 7.44
C GLU A 186 -17.76 -15.62 8.41
N ARG A 187 -16.84 -14.70 8.16
CA ARG A 187 -16.77 -13.43 8.85
C ARG A 187 -17.30 -12.34 7.93
N ARG A 188 -18.35 -11.65 8.36
CA ARG A 188 -18.90 -10.48 7.66
C ARG A 188 -18.38 -9.22 8.31
N GLU A 189 -17.88 -8.31 7.49
CA GLU A 189 -17.35 -7.00 7.90
C GLU A 189 -17.93 -5.92 6.98
N LYS A 190 -18.41 -4.80 7.54
CA LYS A 190 -18.88 -3.67 6.74
C LYS A 190 -17.68 -2.99 6.05
N MET A 191 -17.82 -2.67 4.77
CA MET A 191 -16.82 -1.85 4.07
C MET A 191 -16.78 -0.44 4.67
N SER A 192 -15.56 0.10 4.84
CA SER A 192 -15.37 1.51 5.20
C SER A 192 -15.96 2.44 4.12
N ASN A 193 -16.28 3.68 4.47
CA ASN A 193 -16.82 4.66 3.53
C ASN A 193 -15.86 4.92 2.38
N LEU A 194 -14.57 5.08 2.66
CA LEU A 194 -13.54 5.20 1.63
C LEU A 194 -13.59 4.01 0.65
N ARG A 195 -13.71 2.78 1.17
CA ARG A 195 -13.79 1.57 0.31
C ARG A 195 -15.06 1.56 -0.54
N LYS A 196 -16.20 2.01 0.01
CA LYS A 196 -17.46 2.12 -0.74
C LYS A 196 -17.35 3.15 -1.87
N THR A 197 -16.75 4.32 -1.59
CA THR A 197 -16.54 5.38 -2.59
C THR A 197 -15.58 4.92 -3.70
N VAL A 198 -14.45 4.32 -3.35
CA VAL A 198 -13.50 3.75 -4.31
C VAL A 198 -14.20 2.69 -5.18
N SER A 199 -15.00 1.79 -4.58
CA SER A 199 -15.73 0.75 -5.30
C SER A 199 -16.70 1.36 -6.32
N ARG A 200 -17.50 2.36 -5.94
CA ARG A 200 -18.44 3.05 -6.84
C ARG A 200 -17.70 3.73 -8.00
N ARG A 201 -16.62 4.47 -7.70
CA ARG A 201 -15.82 5.16 -8.72
C ARG A 201 -15.19 4.20 -9.73
N LEU A 202 -14.59 3.11 -9.26
CA LEU A 202 -13.96 2.11 -10.15
C LEU A 202 -14.98 1.43 -11.07
N VAL A 203 -16.17 1.09 -10.55
CA VAL A 203 -17.25 0.48 -11.34
C VAL A 203 -17.79 1.48 -12.35
N ALA A 204 -18.03 2.75 -11.95
CA ALA A 204 -18.49 3.81 -12.84
C ALA A 204 -17.51 3.99 -14.01
N VAL A 205 -16.23 4.21 -13.73
CA VAL A 205 -15.21 4.39 -14.78
C VAL A 205 -15.18 3.22 -15.75
N LYS A 206 -15.23 1.98 -15.24
CA LYS A 206 -15.20 0.79 -16.11
C LYS A 206 -16.44 0.69 -17.02
N ASN A 207 -17.59 1.17 -16.57
CA ASN A 207 -18.86 1.12 -17.33
C ASN A 207 -19.02 2.33 -18.28
N GLU A 208 -18.44 3.48 -17.93
CA GLU A 208 -18.58 4.74 -18.66
C GLU A 208 -17.50 4.94 -19.73
N THR A 209 -16.43 4.13 -19.71
CA THR A 209 -15.32 4.22 -20.67
C THR A 209 -15.28 3.02 -21.61
N ALA A 210 -14.85 3.24 -22.84
CA ALA A 210 -14.46 2.18 -23.77
C ALA A 210 -12.99 1.76 -23.51
N MET A 211 -12.73 1.27 -22.28
CA MET A 211 -11.37 1.02 -21.80
C MET A 211 -10.71 -0.16 -22.51
N LEU A 212 -9.56 0.09 -23.13
CA LEU A 212 -8.66 -0.91 -23.69
C LEU A 212 -7.29 -0.81 -23.02
N THR A 213 -6.50 -1.88 -23.14
CA THR A 213 -5.12 -1.90 -22.68
C THR A 213 -4.21 -2.43 -23.78
N THR A 214 -3.17 -1.70 -24.12
CA THR A 214 -2.05 -2.13 -24.96
C THR A 214 -0.81 -2.37 -24.11
N PHE A 215 0.04 -3.31 -24.54
CA PHE A 215 1.24 -3.70 -23.82
C PHE A 215 2.48 -3.54 -24.68
N ASN A 216 3.60 -3.26 -24.04
CA ASN A 216 4.93 -3.34 -24.63
C ASN A 216 5.93 -3.83 -23.59
N GLU A 217 7.09 -4.28 -24.03
CA GLU A 217 8.20 -4.62 -23.15
C GLU A 217 9.35 -3.63 -23.34
N VAL A 218 10.05 -3.35 -22.25
CA VAL A 218 11.17 -2.39 -22.21
C VAL A 218 12.40 -3.06 -21.64
N ASN A 219 13.53 -2.88 -22.32
CA ASN A 219 14.84 -3.23 -21.78
C ASN A 219 15.27 -2.14 -20.77
N MET A 220 15.30 -2.49 -19.50
CA MET A 220 15.61 -1.56 -18.41
C MET A 220 17.11 -1.36 -18.19
N LYS A 221 17.97 -2.12 -18.91
CA LYS A 221 19.42 -2.06 -18.72
C LYS A 221 19.99 -0.64 -18.85
N PRO A 222 19.65 0.19 -19.87
CA PRO A 222 20.19 1.53 -20.00
C PRO A 222 19.89 2.42 -18.79
N ILE A 223 18.65 2.40 -18.30
CA ILE A 223 18.26 3.17 -17.10
C ILE A 223 18.94 2.64 -15.84
N MET A 224 19.06 1.31 -15.71
CA MET A 224 19.75 0.69 -14.57
C MET A 224 21.23 1.02 -14.55
N ASP A 225 21.89 1.02 -15.70
CA ASP A 225 23.30 1.39 -15.84
C ASP A 225 23.53 2.87 -15.47
N LEU A 226 22.68 3.78 -15.96
CA LEU A 226 22.73 5.20 -15.56
C LEU A 226 22.54 5.37 -14.05
N ARG A 227 21.56 4.68 -13.47
CA ARG A 227 21.36 4.72 -12.03
C ARG A 227 22.56 4.17 -11.27
N ALA A 228 23.13 3.05 -11.68
CA ALA A 228 24.31 2.48 -11.05
C ALA A 228 25.50 3.45 -11.07
N GLN A 229 25.68 4.15 -12.20
CA GLN A 229 26.77 5.10 -12.39
C GLN A 229 26.61 6.36 -11.55
N TYR A 230 25.40 6.93 -11.47
CA TYR A 230 25.20 8.27 -10.92
C TYR A 230 24.49 8.29 -9.56
N LYS A 231 23.90 7.20 -9.08
CA LYS A 231 23.07 7.15 -7.86
C LYS A 231 23.72 7.84 -6.66
N LYS A 232 24.99 7.51 -6.37
CA LYS A 232 25.69 8.04 -5.19
C LYS A 232 25.92 9.54 -5.32
N LYS A 233 26.46 9.99 -6.46
CA LYS A 233 26.73 11.40 -6.71
C LYS A 233 25.43 12.23 -6.78
N PHE A 234 24.37 11.66 -7.35
CA PHE A 234 23.05 12.29 -7.38
C PHE A 234 22.50 12.52 -5.96
N GLU A 235 22.59 11.52 -5.10
CA GLU A 235 22.14 11.63 -3.70
C GLU A 235 22.97 12.64 -2.91
N GLU A 236 24.30 12.67 -3.11
CA GLU A 236 25.19 13.66 -2.51
C GLU A 236 24.89 15.09 -2.98
N THR A 237 24.52 15.26 -4.25
CA THR A 237 24.28 16.59 -4.86
C THR A 237 22.88 17.12 -4.53
N HIS A 238 21.84 16.25 -4.60
CA HIS A 238 20.45 16.66 -4.55
C HIS A 238 19.72 16.31 -3.25
N GLY A 239 20.32 15.48 -2.37
CA GLY A 239 19.71 15.04 -1.10
C GLY A 239 18.56 14.06 -1.29
N VAL A 240 18.40 13.49 -2.48
CA VAL A 240 17.36 12.49 -2.81
C VAL A 240 17.97 11.39 -3.68
N GLY A 241 17.47 10.14 -3.50
CA GLY A 241 17.96 9.01 -4.29
C GLY A 241 17.43 9.06 -5.72
N LEU A 242 18.24 8.67 -6.71
CA LEU A 242 17.84 8.54 -8.11
C LEU A 242 16.97 7.28 -8.29
N GLY A 243 15.66 7.46 -8.37
CA GLY A 243 14.66 6.40 -8.57
C GLY A 243 14.40 6.09 -10.05
N PHE A 244 13.45 5.22 -10.32
CA PHE A 244 12.94 4.99 -11.67
C PHE A 244 11.84 6.00 -12.04
N MET A 245 11.17 6.58 -11.03
CA MET A 245 9.99 7.40 -11.25
C MET A 245 10.30 8.66 -12.05
N SER A 246 11.44 9.30 -11.80
CA SER A 246 11.86 10.47 -12.58
C SER A 246 12.04 10.18 -14.06
N PHE A 247 12.66 9.04 -14.41
CA PHE A 247 12.83 8.62 -15.81
C PHE A 247 11.47 8.32 -16.47
N PHE A 248 10.61 7.57 -15.80
CA PHE A 248 9.27 7.25 -16.33
C PHE A 248 8.40 8.49 -16.48
N THR A 249 8.39 9.36 -15.47
CA THR A 249 7.64 10.63 -15.54
C THR A 249 8.14 11.50 -16.70
N ARG A 250 9.46 11.65 -16.83
CA ARG A 250 10.04 12.44 -17.94
C ARG A 250 9.72 11.84 -19.31
N ALA A 251 9.86 10.52 -19.46
CA ALA A 251 9.52 9.82 -20.71
C ALA A 251 8.04 9.99 -21.05
N CYS A 252 7.13 9.85 -20.06
CA CYS A 252 5.71 10.08 -20.24
C CYS A 252 5.41 11.53 -20.67
N CYS A 253 5.99 12.53 -20.00
CA CYS A 253 5.76 13.94 -20.35
C CYS A 253 6.15 14.25 -21.80
N ILE A 254 7.31 13.75 -22.27
CA ILE A 254 7.73 13.90 -23.66
C ILE A 254 6.71 13.21 -24.60
N ALA A 255 6.35 11.98 -24.32
CA ALA A 255 5.39 11.24 -25.15
C ALA A 255 3.98 11.88 -25.14
N LEU A 256 3.51 12.43 -24.01
CA LEU A 256 2.23 13.12 -23.88
C LEU A 256 2.19 14.41 -24.72
N THR A 257 3.32 15.10 -24.87
CA THR A 257 3.42 16.29 -25.71
C THR A 257 3.30 15.93 -27.20
N GLU A 258 3.86 14.78 -27.60
CA GLU A 258 3.80 14.28 -28.97
C GLU A 258 2.42 13.64 -29.31
N TRP A 259 1.77 12.98 -28.34
CA TRP A 259 0.52 12.26 -28.46
C TRP A 259 -0.56 12.88 -27.56
N LYS A 260 -1.03 14.07 -27.94
CA LYS A 260 -1.91 14.91 -27.12
C LYS A 260 -3.22 14.24 -26.72
N ALA A 261 -3.77 13.34 -27.55
CA ALA A 261 -5.00 12.62 -27.22
C ALA A 261 -4.86 11.76 -25.95
N VAL A 262 -3.65 11.27 -25.64
CA VAL A 262 -3.39 10.48 -24.42
C VAL A 262 -3.39 11.37 -23.16
N ASN A 263 -3.17 12.69 -23.34
CA ASN A 263 -3.22 13.70 -22.28
C ASN A 263 -4.50 14.55 -22.35
N ALA A 264 -5.61 13.96 -22.77
CA ALA A 264 -6.88 14.64 -22.89
C ALA A 264 -7.93 14.06 -21.94
N SER A 265 -9.03 14.73 -21.75
CA SER A 265 -10.21 14.27 -21.03
C SER A 265 -11.49 14.55 -21.81
N ILE A 266 -12.59 13.89 -21.43
CA ILE A 266 -13.91 14.09 -22.03
C ILE A 266 -14.75 14.93 -21.06
N ASP A 267 -15.42 15.95 -21.59
CA ASP A 267 -16.46 16.71 -20.90
C ASP A 267 -17.70 16.82 -21.81
N GLY A 268 -18.73 16.02 -21.50
CA GLY A 268 -19.88 15.86 -22.37
C GLY A 268 -19.49 15.35 -23.76
N ASP A 269 -19.72 16.19 -24.79
CA ASP A 269 -19.36 15.90 -26.17
C ASP A 269 -18.06 16.58 -26.62
N GLU A 270 -17.31 17.19 -25.69
CA GLU A 270 -16.07 17.90 -25.99
C GLU A 270 -14.84 17.13 -25.50
N ILE A 271 -13.73 17.28 -26.24
CA ILE A 271 -12.40 16.77 -25.84
C ILE A 271 -11.58 17.96 -25.32
N ILE A 272 -11.15 17.87 -24.07
CA ILE A 272 -10.29 18.87 -23.44
C ILE A 272 -8.85 18.41 -23.56
N TYR A 273 -8.03 19.08 -24.36
CA TYR A 273 -6.59 18.84 -24.47
C TYR A 273 -5.82 19.66 -23.43
N HIS A 274 -4.93 19.01 -22.72
CA HIS A 274 -4.06 19.65 -21.75
C HIS A 274 -2.68 19.92 -22.36
N ASP A 275 -2.26 21.20 -22.43
CA ASP A 275 -0.92 21.58 -22.91
C ASP A 275 0.14 21.58 -21.78
N TYR A 276 -0.15 20.92 -20.67
CA TYR A 276 0.71 20.68 -19.51
C TYR A 276 0.56 19.23 -19.05
N CYS A 277 1.53 18.73 -18.27
CA CYS A 277 1.51 17.36 -17.75
C CYS A 277 1.46 17.38 -16.24
N ASP A 278 0.26 17.25 -15.67
CA ASP A 278 0.05 17.02 -14.22
C ASP A 278 -0.02 15.52 -13.99
N VAL A 279 1.13 14.92 -13.62
CA VAL A 279 1.29 13.47 -13.54
C VAL A 279 0.94 12.97 -12.15
N SER A 280 -0.07 12.13 -12.09
CA SER A 280 -0.49 11.46 -10.86
C SER A 280 0.33 10.19 -10.63
N ILE A 281 0.79 9.95 -9.40
CA ILE A 281 1.57 8.76 -9.03
C ILE A 281 0.78 7.94 -8.02
N ALA A 282 0.51 6.67 -8.34
CA ALA A 282 -0.18 5.78 -7.41
C ALA A 282 0.72 5.39 -6.23
N VAL A 283 0.29 5.70 -5.01
CA VAL A 283 1.00 5.44 -3.76
C VAL A 283 0.15 4.56 -2.85
N SER A 284 0.73 3.47 -2.37
CA SER A 284 0.11 2.64 -1.33
C SER A 284 0.26 3.32 0.03
N ALA A 285 -0.85 3.63 0.67
CA ALA A 285 -0.94 4.24 1.99
C ALA A 285 -1.70 3.31 2.97
N PRO A 286 -1.60 3.50 4.30
CA PRO A 286 -2.27 2.64 5.28
C PRO A 286 -3.79 2.56 5.11
N LYS A 287 -4.45 3.64 4.70
CA LYS A 287 -5.89 3.69 4.43
C LYS A 287 -6.28 3.17 3.04
N GLY A 288 -5.33 2.84 2.17
CA GLY A 288 -5.56 2.34 0.81
C GLY A 288 -4.68 3.02 -0.24
N LEU A 289 -5.04 2.84 -1.51
CA LEU A 289 -4.32 3.46 -2.63
C LEU A 289 -4.77 4.92 -2.79
N VAL A 290 -3.82 5.84 -2.84
CA VAL A 290 -4.03 7.25 -3.15
C VAL A 290 -3.20 7.64 -4.36
N VAL A 291 -3.61 8.69 -5.08
CA VAL A 291 -3.01 9.06 -6.38
C VAL A 291 -2.67 10.55 -6.40
N PRO A 292 -1.68 11.00 -5.60
CA PRO A 292 -1.27 12.40 -5.58
C PRO A 292 -0.65 12.86 -6.90
N VAL A 293 -0.69 14.16 -7.16
CA VAL A 293 -0.37 14.80 -8.44
C VAL A 293 0.93 15.60 -8.37
N ILE A 294 1.84 15.35 -9.30
CA ILE A 294 3.03 16.16 -9.57
C ILE A 294 2.62 17.20 -10.62
N ARG A 295 2.61 18.48 -10.25
CA ARG A 295 2.19 19.56 -11.12
C ARG A 295 3.27 19.96 -12.12
N SER A 296 2.87 20.24 -13.37
CA SER A 296 3.75 20.69 -14.46
C SER A 296 5.02 19.84 -14.55
N ALA A 297 4.86 18.51 -14.49
CA ALA A 297 5.98 17.57 -14.44
C ALA A 297 6.90 17.66 -15.67
N GLU A 298 6.41 18.21 -16.79
CA GLU A 298 7.18 18.48 -18.01
C GLU A 298 8.31 19.51 -17.80
N LYS A 299 8.15 20.39 -16.81
CA LYS A 299 9.15 21.45 -16.50
C LYS A 299 10.18 21.03 -15.48
N LEU A 300 9.91 19.98 -14.73
CA LEU A 300 10.74 19.56 -13.62
C LEU A 300 11.98 18.80 -14.08
N SER A 301 13.07 18.97 -13.36
CA SER A 301 14.28 18.16 -13.49
C SER A 301 14.08 16.79 -12.82
N LEU A 302 15.02 15.86 -13.06
CA LEU A 302 14.91 14.51 -12.48
C LEU A 302 14.92 14.53 -10.94
N ASP A 303 15.74 15.40 -10.35
CA ASP A 303 15.82 15.54 -8.89
C ASP A 303 14.58 16.20 -8.30
N GLU A 304 14.00 17.19 -8.99
CA GLU A 304 12.74 17.81 -8.57
C GLU A 304 11.59 16.81 -8.60
N ILE A 305 11.51 15.97 -9.64
CA ILE A 305 10.52 14.89 -9.71
C ILE A 305 10.71 13.90 -8.55
N GLU A 306 11.95 13.44 -8.28
CA GLU A 306 12.21 12.50 -7.17
C GLU A 306 11.91 13.11 -5.79
N LYS A 307 12.22 14.40 -5.60
CA LYS A 307 11.87 15.15 -4.37
C LYS A 307 10.36 15.22 -4.19
N GLU A 308 9.64 15.53 -5.27
CA GLU A 308 8.19 15.63 -5.25
C GLU A 308 7.51 14.28 -5.01
N VAL A 309 7.97 13.21 -5.67
CA VAL A 309 7.53 11.83 -5.40
C VAL A 309 7.74 11.47 -3.92
N LYS A 310 8.93 11.76 -3.37
CA LYS A 310 9.24 11.49 -1.96
C LYS A 310 8.34 12.30 -1.01
N ARG A 311 8.13 13.58 -1.30
CA ARG A 311 7.28 14.50 -0.52
C ARG A 311 5.82 13.98 -0.47
N LEU A 312 5.26 13.71 -1.64
CA LEU A 312 3.88 13.23 -1.77
C LEU A 312 3.70 11.84 -1.15
N ALA A 313 4.65 10.91 -1.37
CA ALA A 313 4.60 9.58 -0.79
C ALA A 313 4.70 9.61 0.75
N THR A 314 5.47 10.53 1.33
CA THR A 314 5.55 10.72 2.78
C THR A 314 4.23 11.24 3.32
N LYS A 315 3.67 12.31 2.73
CA LYS A 315 2.36 12.84 3.11
C LYS A 315 1.24 11.80 2.97
N ALA A 316 1.29 10.95 1.93
CA ALA A 316 0.33 9.86 1.73
C ALA A 316 0.36 8.85 2.89
N ARG A 317 1.55 8.42 3.32
CA ARG A 317 1.71 7.49 4.45
C ARG A 317 1.26 8.11 5.78
N ASP A 318 1.49 9.40 5.95
CA ASP A 318 1.09 10.17 7.14
C ASP A 318 -0.39 10.59 7.12
N ASN A 319 -1.15 10.27 6.07
CA ASN A 319 -2.53 10.74 5.83
C ASN A 319 -2.66 12.28 5.85
N LYS A 320 -1.67 13.00 5.31
CA LYS A 320 -1.59 14.48 5.30
C LYS A 320 -1.71 15.10 3.90
N LEU A 321 -2.15 14.31 2.91
CA LEU A 321 -2.41 14.84 1.56
C LEU A 321 -3.63 15.78 1.61
N SER A 322 -3.48 16.95 1.00
CA SER A 322 -4.60 17.88 0.77
C SER A 322 -5.44 17.42 -0.43
N LEU A 323 -6.66 17.93 -0.53
CA LEU A 323 -7.54 17.64 -1.68
C LEU A 323 -6.90 18.13 -2.98
N ASP A 324 -6.27 19.31 -2.97
CA ASP A 324 -5.59 19.88 -4.14
C ASP A 324 -4.43 19.01 -4.63
N GLU A 325 -3.77 18.29 -3.72
CA GLU A 325 -2.69 17.37 -4.09
C GLU A 325 -3.22 16.06 -4.70
N MET A 326 -4.52 15.77 -4.61
CA MET A 326 -5.15 14.53 -5.08
C MET A 326 -6.08 14.73 -6.28
N THR A 327 -6.29 15.95 -6.75
CA THR A 327 -7.24 16.29 -7.83
C THR A 327 -6.54 16.97 -9.00
N GLY A 328 -7.14 16.97 -10.17
CA GLY A 328 -6.70 17.74 -11.35
C GLY A 328 -5.48 17.16 -12.08
N GLY A 329 -5.08 15.92 -11.83
CA GLY A 329 -4.06 15.26 -12.65
C GLY A 329 -4.57 14.94 -14.05
N THR A 330 -3.67 14.94 -15.05
CA THR A 330 -4.01 14.69 -16.45
C THR A 330 -3.64 13.29 -16.94
N PHE A 331 -2.67 12.64 -16.28
CA PHE A 331 -2.21 11.29 -16.61
C PHE A 331 -1.75 10.57 -15.34
N THR A 332 -1.90 9.25 -15.26
CA THR A 332 -1.50 8.48 -14.08
C THR A 332 -0.40 7.47 -14.40
N ILE A 333 0.58 7.34 -13.50
CA ILE A 333 1.57 6.26 -13.50
C ILE A 333 1.37 5.42 -12.24
N THR A 334 1.22 4.10 -12.42
CA THR A 334 1.08 3.14 -11.32
C THR A 334 2.15 2.06 -11.41
N ASN A 335 2.70 1.65 -10.26
CA ASN A 335 3.76 0.65 -10.19
C ASN A 335 3.31 -0.58 -9.40
N GLY A 336 2.87 -1.62 -10.11
CA GLY A 336 2.56 -2.94 -9.56
C GLY A 336 3.79 -3.84 -9.37
N GLY A 337 4.92 -3.48 -9.99
CA GLY A 337 6.15 -4.27 -9.96
C GLY A 337 6.77 -4.39 -8.58
N VAL A 338 6.59 -3.40 -7.71
CA VAL A 338 7.03 -3.45 -6.31
C VAL A 338 6.35 -4.56 -5.49
N PHE A 339 5.20 -5.05 -5.96
CA PHE A 339 4.45 -6.17 -5.39
C PHE A 339 4.65 -7.48 -6.17
N GLY A 340 5.53 -7.49 -7.18
CA GLY A 340 5.83 -8.65 -8.01
C GLY A 340 4.87 -8.88 -9.18
N SER A 341 4.03 -7.91 -9.54
CA SER A 341 3.13 -8.04 -10.70
C SER A 341 3.94 -8.16 -11.99
N MET A 342 3.70 -9.23 -12.75
CA MET A 342 4.29 -9.41 -14.07
C MET A 342 3.61 -8.54 -15.13
N MET A 343 2.28 -8.49 -15.10
CA MET A 343 1.44 -7.76 -16.05
C MET A 343 0.04 -7.57 -15.47
N SER A 344 -0.54 -6.40 -15.66
CA SER A 344 -1.91 -6.08 -15.26
C SER A 344 -2.53 -5.06 -16.20
N THR A 345 -3.85 -4.93 -16.17
CA THR A 345 -4.64 -3.92 -16.90
C THR A 345 -5.14 -2.89 -15.89
N PRO A 346 -4.42 -1.80 -15.64
CA PRO A 346 -4.84 -0.80 -14.65
C PRO A 346 -6.15 -0.13 -15.09
N ILE A 347 -7.00 0.22 -14.13
CA ILE A 347 -8.22 0.99 -14.37
C ILE A 347 -7.85 2.47 -14.43
N ILE A 348 -8.40 3.19 -15.40
CA ILE A 348 -8.17 4.64 -15.59
C ILE A 348 -8.63 5.41 -14.35
N ASN A 349 -7.91 6.47 -14.00
CA ASN A 349 -8.27 7.38 -12.91
C ASN A 349 -9.06 8.58 -13.50
N ALA A 350 -10.38 8.44 -13.58
CA ALA A 350 -11.23 9.52 -14.14
C ALA A 350 -11.00 10.87 -13.42
N PRO A 351 -11.06 12.01 -14.16
CA PRO A 351 -11.51 12.18 -15.55
C PRO A 351 -10.39 11.98 -16.60
N GLN A 352 -9.22 11.48 -16.23
CA GLN A 352 -8.12 11.18 -17.14
C GLN A 352 -8.52 10.10 -18.14
N SER A 353 -7.89 10.12 -19.33
CA SER A 353 -8.14 9.12 -20.37
C SER A 353 -7.04 8.08 -20.51
N GLY A 354 -5.97 8.18 -19.76
CA GLY A 354 -4.84 7.25 -19.83
C GLY A 354 -4.16 6.97 -18.50
N ILE A 355 -3.66 5.75 -18.34
CA ILE A 355 -2.86 5.31 -17.20
C ILE A 355 -1.76 4.35 -17.64
N LEU A 356 -0.52 4.61 -17.24
CA LEU A 356 0.62 3.74 -17.46
C LEU A 356 0.83 2.82 -16.26
N GLY A 357 0.81 1.51 -16.48
CA GLY A 357 1.18 0.48 -15.53
C GLY A 357 2.63 0.03 -15.71
N MET A 358 3.42 0.15 -14.65
CA MET A 358 4.77 -0.41 -14.55
C MET A 358 4.70 -1.75 -13.80
N HIS A 359 5.55 -2.69 -14.19
CA HIS A 359 5.57 -4.05 -13.64
C HIS A 359 6.97 -4.42 -13.12
N ASN A 360 7.13 -5.67 -12.69
CA ASN A 360 8.41 -6.13 -12.16
C ASN A 360 9.48 -6.21 -13.26
N ILE A 361 10.73 -5.98 -12.86
CA ILE A 361 11.89 -6.16 -13.72
C ILE A 361 12.37 -7.61 -13.54
N VAL A 362 12.41 -8.36 -14.63
CA VAL A 362 12.83 -9.76 -14.64
C VAL A 362 13.89 -9.98 -15.72
N GLU A 363 14.95 -10.68 -15.39
CA GLU A 363 15.92 -11.11 -16.37
C GLU A 363 15.29 -12.09 -17.36
N ARG A 364 15.38 -11.77 -18.66
CA ARG A 364 14.82 -12.58 -19.76
C ARG A 364 15.85 -12.76 -20.86
N ALA A 365 15.79 -13.89 -21.55
CA ALA A 365 16.51 -14.11 -22.80
C ALA A 365 15.82 -13.30 -23.91
N VAL A 366 16.53 -12.37 -24.52
CA VAL A 366 16.06 -11.56 -25.65
C VAL A 366 17.04 -11.65 -26.82
N VAL A 367 16.57 -11.33 -28.01
CA VAL A 367 17.42 -11.34 -29.20
C VAL A 367 17.89 -9.90 -29.46
N GLU A 368 19.21 -9.68 -29.40
CA GLU A 368 19.86 -8.43 -29.81
C GLU A 368 20.93 -8.73 -30.87
N ASN A 369 20.89 -8.05 -32.00
CA ASN A 369 21.84 -8.23 -33.11
C ASN A 369 22.02 -9.70 -33.55
N GLY A 370 20.92 -10.49 -33.51
CA GLY A 370 20.93 -11.89 -33.86
C GLY A 370 21.49 -12.84 -32.81
N GLN A 371 21.81 -12.36 -31.62
CA GLN A 371 22.32 -13.15 -30.50
C GLN A 371 21.32 -13.17 -29.33
N ILE A 372 21.25 -14.30 -28.64
CA ILE A 372 20.46 -14.42 -27.41
C ILE A 372 21.27 -13.84 -26.25
N VAL A 373 20.74 -12.81 -25.62
CA VAL A 373 21.36 -12.13 -24.49
C VAL A 373 20.40 -12.04 -23.31
N ILE A 374 20.91 -11.94 -22.09
CA ILE A 374 20.10 -11.73 -20.90
C ILE A 374 19.91 -10.23 -20.68
N ARG A 375 18.67 -9.78 -20.53
CA ARG A 375 18.32 -8.39 -20.25
C ARG A 375 17.27 -8.28 -19.14
N PRO A 376 17.38 -7.25 -18.29
CA PRO A 376 16.34 -6.92 -17.34
C PRO A 376 15.16 -6.28 -18.08
N MET A 377 14.08 -7.03 -18.25
CA MET A 377 12.90 -6.64 -19.01
C MET A 377 11.78 -6.25 -18.08
N MET A 378 11.02 -5.20 -18.45
CA MET A 378 9.80 -4.79 -17.78
C MET A 378 8.65 -4.75 -18.77
N TYR A 379 7.49 -5.30 -18.42
CA TYR A 379 6.27 -5.03 -19.16
C TYR A 379 5.68 -3.68 -18.77
N LEU A 380 5.23 -2.94 -19.77
CA LEU A 380 4.45 -1.73 -19.62
C LEU A 380 3.04 -1.98 -20.16
N ALA A 381 2.05 -1.44 -19.45
CA ALA A 381 0.66 -1.47 -19.86
C ALA A 381 0.14 -0.04 -19.96
N LEU A 382 -0.44 0.35 -21.08
CA LEU A 382 -1.22 1.57 -21.22
C LEU A 382 -2.69 1.20 -21.29
N SER A 383 -3.46 1.50 -20.24
CA SER A 383 -4.92 1.48 -20.33
C SER A 383 -5.41 2.87 -20.73
N TYR A 384 -6.37 2.91 -21.63
CA TYR A 384 -6.84 4.16 -22.24
C TYR A 384 -8.32 4.08 -22.63
N ASP A 385 -8.95 5.25 -22.74
CA ASP A 385 -10.33 5.37 -23.21
C ASP A 385 -10.36 5.46 -24.74
N HIS A 386 -10.83 4.39 -25.38
CA HIS A 386 -10.85 4.29 -26.83
C HIS A 386 -11.88 5.21 -27.50
N ARG A 387 -12.69 5.94 -26.73
CA ARG A 387 -13.59 6.96 -27.27
C ARG A 387 -12.84 8.16 -27.85
N ILE A 388 -11.63 8.46 -27.30
CA ILE A 388 -10.78 9.59 -27.71
C ILE A 388 -9.35 9.22 -28.07
N ILE A 389 -8.88 8.03 -27.73
CA ILE A 389 -7.52 7.57 -28.02
C ILE A 389 -7.62 6.37 -28.94
N ASP A 390 -7.16 6.51 -30.18
CA ASP A 390 -7.14 5.44 -31.15
C ASP A 390 -5.97 4.48 -30.95
N GLY A 391 -6.05 3.29 -31.60
CA GLY A 391 -5.02 2.28 -31.55
C GLY A 391 -3.65 2.79 -32.01
N ARG A 392 -3.60 3.65 -33.05
CA ARG A 392 -2.37 4.29 -33.52
C ARG A 392 -1.74 5.16 -32.43
N GLU A 393 -2.51 5.99 -31.75
CA GLU A 393 -2.02 6.93 -30.76
C GLU A 393 -1.55 6.22 -29.50
N SER A 394 -2.33 5.26 -28.98
CA SER A 394 -2.00 4.49 -27.79
C SER A 394 -0.73 3.63 -27.97
N VAL A 395 -0.64 2.92 -29.10
CA VAL A 395 0.54 2.09 -29.40
C VAL A 395 1.77 2.96 -29.64
N SER A 396 1.64 4.05 -30.41
CA SER A 396 2.77 4.94 -30.70
C SER A 396 3.26 5.66 -29.45
N PHE A 397 2.35 6.11 -28.57
CA PHE A 397 2.72 6.65 -27.27
C PHE A 397 3.55 5.65 -26.46
N LEU A 398 3.10 4.41 -26.34
CA LEU A 398 3.80 3.38 -25.55
C LEU A 398 5.15 2.99 -26.19
N VAL A 399 5.22 2.94 -27.52
CA VAL A 399 6.47 2.75 -28.26
C VAL A 399 7.43 3.92 -28.01
N ARG A 400 6.91 5.15 -27.98
CA ARG A 400 7.74 6.34 -27.69
C ARG A 400 8.30 6.31 -26.26
N VAL A 401 7.50 5.97 -25.26
CA VAL A 401 7.95 5.76 -23.89
C VAL A 401 9.05 4.69 -23.82
N LYS A 402 8.86 3.55 -24.49
CA LYS A 402 9.88 2.50 -24.61
C LYS A 402 11.19 3.06 -25.21
N GLN A 403 11.12 3.74 -26.34
CA GLN A 403 12.30 4.30 -27.02
C GLN A 403 13.11 5.24 -26.11
N LEU A 404 12.41 6.10 -25.36
CA LEU A 404 13.02 7.04 -24.44
C LEU A 404 13.69 6.34 -23.25
N LEU A 405 13.11 5.27 -22.73
CA LEU A 405 13.68 4.48 -21.63
C LEU A 405 14.86 3.62 -22.10
N GLU A 406 14.80 3.05 -23.29
CA GLU A 406 15.88 2.26 -23.87
C GLU A 406 17.02 3.12 -24.39
N ASN A 407 16.74 4.40 -24.75
CA ASN A 407 17.72 5.38 -25.18
C ASN A 407 17.57 6.68 -24.38
N PRO A 408 17.97 6.69 -23.10
CA PRO A 408 17.70 7.80 -22.19
C PRO A 408 18.35 9.13 -22.62
N GLU A 409 19.37 9.10 -23.48
CA GLU A 409 19.97 10.32 -24.06
C GLU A 409 18.95 11.15 -24.85
N MET A 410 17.94 10.51 -25.45
CA MET A 410 16.85 11.21 -26.14
C MET A 410 16.00 12.09 -25.21
N MET A 411 16.04 11.85 -23.89
CA MET A 411 15.35 12.67 -22.89
C MET A 411 16.16 13.87 -22.39
N PHE A 412 17.42 14.02 -22.84
CA PHE A 412 18.36 14.95 -22.24
C PHE A 412 18.56 16.25 -23.03
N ASP A 413 17.71 16.50 -24.04
CA ASP A 413 17.73 17.74 -24.84
C ASP A 413 19.13 18.06 -25.41
N GLY A 414 19.87 17.04 -25.86
CA GLY A 414 21.21 17.15 -26.37
C GLY A 414 22.33 17.35 -25.32
N LYS A 415 21.96 17.41 -24.04
CA LYS A 415 22.94 17.45 -22.95
C LYS A 415 23.51 16.06 -22.68
N LYS A 416 24.73 16.01 -22.14
CA LYS A 416 25.31 14.75 -21.70
C LYS A 416 24.52 14.16 -20.53
N PRO A 417 24.46 12.82 -20.41
CA PRO A 417 23.78 12.17 -19.28
C PRO A 417 24.21 12.71 -17.92
N GLN A 418 25.52 12.99 -17.75
CA GLN A 418 26.05 13.55 -16.51
C GLN A 418 25.44 14.92 -16.18
N GLU A 419 25.37 15.81 -17.18
CA GLU A 419 24.85 17.17 -17.03
C GLU A 419 23.36 17.14 -16.70
N ARG A 420 22.59 16.27 -17.36
CA ARG A 420 21.15 16.18 -17.16
C ARG A 420 20.77 15.48 -15.86
N VAL A 421 21.47 14.40 -15.51
CA VAL A 421 21.20 13.64 -14.28
C VAL A 421 21.65 14.40 -13.04
N LEU A 422 22.80 15.09 -13.11
CA LEU A 422 23.37 15.79 -11.96
C LEU A 422 23.01 17.29 -11.91
N GLY A 423 22.36 17.82 -12.94
CA GLY A 423 22.00 19.24 -13.00
C GLY A 423 23.20 20.19 -13.15
N LEU A 424 24.32 19.71 -13.72
CA LEU A 424 25.57 20.46 -13.89
C LEU A 424 25.62 21.12 -15.27
#